data_be7868f481c4c304d8555a2d77e7f30b
#
_entry.id   be7868f481c4c304d8555a2d77e7f30b
#
_cell.length_a   1.000
_cell.length_b   1.000
_cell.length_c   1.000
_cell.angle_alpha   90.00
_cell.angle_beta   90.00
_cell.angle_gamma   90.00
#
_symmetry.space_group_name_H-M   'P 1'
#
loop_
_entity.id
_entity.type
_entity.pdbx_description
1 polymer ?
#
loop_
_entity_poly.entity_id
_entity_poly.type
_entity_poly.pdbx_seq_one_letter_code
_entity_poly.pdbx_strand_id
1 'polypeptide(L)'
;METMAEAVVTLRALSSTGPAFTSAEVLPGRGMMTLQLRARLAGRGEVDLIASPPLAEALARLAAPPGPFPGNESFSFGGALLVPFANRIRGRLSADGRTIITRVLGRDITLPANFGGRRPGAERYAMHGLILDSRAGAVERRTAAGEDAVRAVLQAGDFGCGWPSLTEITFEYVLRADAFLLAVTARNAGDETLPMGIGWHPYFALPSGRREAARLRVPARSRVLVNDYDEVLPTGEVEAVAGTPHDFSIPGGRPLGLHLDDCFVDLETAGGEVICEVIDPAAAYGLRVAAASPPVRAVQVYAPLDGAFMAVEPQLNWADPFGSQWGPGVDTGMALLAPGESVTYSVRLELFEP
;
A
#
# COMPACT_ATOMS: atom_id res chain seq x y z
N MET A 1 -4.78 31.14 10.76
CA MET A 1 -4.27 29.78 11.06
C MET A 1 -2.96 29.67 10.30
N GLU A 2 -1.84 29.71 11.01
CA GLU A 2 -0.55 29.37 10.39
C GLU A 2 -0.62 27.94 9.91
N THR A 3 -0.42 27.74 8.61
CA THR A 3 -0.21 26.41 8.04
C THR A 3 1.10 25.87 8.61
N MET A 4 1.02 25.00 9.61
CA MET A 4 2.19 24.28 10.08
C MET A 4 2.80 23.52 8.91
N ALA A 5 4.06 23.79 8.61
CA ALA A 5 4.79 23.08 7.58
C ALA A 5 4.70 21.56 7.83
N GLU A 6 4.56 20.79 6.75
CA GLU A 6 4.52 19.32 6.83
C GLU A 6 5.83 18.81 7.47
N ALA A 7 5.71 18.04 8.54
CA ALA A 7 6.87 17.45 9.20
C ALA A 7 7.43 16.31 8.33
N VAL A 8 8.76 16.32 8.15
CA VAL A 8 9.47 15.26 7.41
C VAL A 8 10.41 14.56 8.37
N VAL A 9 10.33 13.24 8.44
CA VAL A 9 11.32 12.40 9.11
C VAL A 9 12.21 11.76 8.05
N THR A 10 13.49 12.11 8.06
CA THR A 10 14.48 11.48 7.17
C THR A 10 15.28 10.44 7.96
N LEU A 11 15.11 9.17 7.60
CA LEU A 11 15.96 8.07 8.07
C LEU A 11 17.19 7.96 7.18
N ARG A 12 18.35 7.58 7.75
CA ARG A 12 19.62 7.44 7.03
C ARG A 12 20.30 6.14 7.42
N ALA A 13 20.68 5.33 6.43
CA ALA A 13 21.52 4.17 6.66
C ALA A 13 23.01 4.57 6.52
N LEU A 14 23.83 4.05 7.42
CA LEU A 14 25.29 4.15 7.26
C LEU A 14 25.71 3.17 6.16
N SER A 15 26.18 3.72 5.05
CA SER A 15 26.48 2.98 3.84
C SER A 15 27.65 2.02 3.99
N SER A 16 27.45 0.80 3.54
CA SER A 16 28.49 -0.16 3.15
C SER A 16 28.95 0.06 1.69
N THR A 17 29.95 -0.67 1.27
CA THR A 17 30.34 -0.82 -0.15
C THR A 17 29.36 -1.78 -0.84
N GLY A 18 28.77 -1.41 -1.99
CA GLY A 18 27.84 -2.24 -2.77
C GLY A 18 26.43 -1.66 -2.82
N PRO A 19 25.47 -2.40 -3.41
CA PRO A 19 24.05 -2.03 -3.38
C PRO A 19 23.57 -1.93 -1.95
N ALA A 20 22.99 -0.78 -1.58
CA ALA A 20 22.55 -0.52 -0.21
C ALA A 20 21.47 0.57 -0.17
N PHE A 21 20.51 0.45 0.73
CA PHE A 21 19.63 1.56 1.06
C PHE A 21 20.44 2.70 1.68
N THR A 22 20.06 3.94 1.39
CA THR A 22 20.76 5.14 1.85
C THR A 22 19.89 6.05 2.69
N SER A 23 18.64 6.28 2.29
CA SER A 23 17.72 7.14 3.03
C SER A 23 16.25 6.78 2.76
N ALA A 24 15.39 7.15 3.72
CA ALA A 24 13.94 7.16 3.56
C ALA A 24 13.35 8.47 4.07
N GLU A 25 12.38 9.03 3.34
CA GLU A 25 11.63 10.22 3.73
C GLU A 25 10.21 9.82 4.09
N VAL A 26 9.81 10.07 5.34
CA VAL A 26 8.51 9.70 5.89
C VAL A 26 7.75 10.97 6.28
N LEU A 27 6.45 11.02 5.98
CA LEU A 27 5.57 12.14 6.28
C LEU A 27 4.56 11.76 7.38
N PRO A 28 4.83 12.08 8.66
CA PRO A 28 3.93 11.76 9.78
C PRO A 28 2.56 12.42 9.68
N GLY A 29 2.47 13.57 9.05
CA GLY A 29 1.20 14.29 8.83
C GLY A 29 0.36 13.74 7.67
N ARG A 30 0.83 12.67 7.01
CA ARG A 30 0.16 12.02 5.87
C ARG A 30 0.05 10.51 6.10
N GLY A 31 -0.49 10.11 7.26
CA GLY A 31 -0.66 8.72 7.64
C GLY A 31 0.65 7.92 7.65
N MET A 32 1.77 8.56 8.02
CA MET A 32 3.11 7.96 7.99
C MET A 32 3.56 7.51 6.59
N MET A 33 3.10 8.17 5.53
CA MET A 33 3.48 7.85 4.16
C MET A 33 5.01 7.84 3.97
N THR A 34 5.53 6.81 3.31
CA THR A 34 6.92 6.79 2.83
C THR A 34 6.98 7.51 1.49
N LEU A 35 7.33 8.81 1.50
CA LEU A 35 7.38 9.61 0.28
C LEU A 35 8.51 9.13 -0.65
N GLN A 36 9.70 8.85 -0.09
CA GLN A 36 10.83 8.42 -0.88
C GLN A 36 11.66 7.39 -0.13
N LEU A 37 12.21 6.46 -0.86
CA LEU A 37 13.21 5.50 -0.42
C LEU A 37 14.35 5.53 -1.44
N ARG A 38 15.61 5.70 -0.99
CA ARG A 38 16.78 5.75 -1.88
C ARG A 38 17.74 4.62 -1.62
N ALA A 39 18.39 4.22 -2.69
CA ALA A 39 19.44 3.21 -2.62
C ALA A 39 20.62 3.56 -3.54
N ARG A 40 21.79 3.12 -3.16
CA ARG A 40 22.95 3.08 -4.06
C ARG A 40 22.92 1.78 -4.83
N LEU A 41 23.02 1.87 -6.17
CA LEU A 41 23.13 0.72 -7.06
C LEU A 41 24.52 0.68 -7.71
N ALA A 42 24.99 -0.53 -8.01
CA ALA A 42 26.28 -0.72 -8.71
C ALA A 42 26.26 -0.01 -10.08
N GLY A 43 27.28 0.81 -10.34
CA GLY A 43 27.43 1.53 -11.61
C GLY A 43 26.45 2.69 -11.87
N ARG A 44 25.52 2.99 -10.94
CA ARG A 44 24.50 4.06 -11.11
C ARG A 44 24.55 5.14 -10.02
N GLY A 45 25.20 4.89 -8.89
CA GLY A 45 25.13 5.81 -7.75
C GLY A 45 23.83 5.71 -6.97
N GLU A 46 23.39 6.81 -6.36
CA GLU A 46 22.13 6.88 -5.62
C GLU A 46 20.95 7.06 -6.57
N VAL A 47 19.89 6.26 -6.36
CA VAL A 47 18.66 6.29 -7.15
C VAL A 47 17.44 6.32 -6.23
N ASP A 48 16.35 6.92 -6.72
CA ASP A 48 15.04 6.88 -6.10
C ASP A 48 14.37 5.54 -6.39
N LEU A 49 13.84 4.89 -5.34
CA LEU A 49 13.13 3.60 -5.45
C LEU A 49 11.61 3.76 -5.45
N ILE A 50 11.09 4.93 -5.04
CA ILE A 50 9.67 5.26 -5.16
C ILE A 50 9.52 6.36 -6.20
N ALA A 51 8.61 6.16 -7.16
CA ALA A 51 8.30 7.11 -8.22
C ALA A 51 7.39 8.23 -7.68
N SER A 52 7.91 9.01 -6.73
CA SER A 52 7.25 10.15 -6.12
C SER A 52 7.83 11.48 -6.66
N PRO A 53 7.11 12.60 -6.54
CA PRO A 53 7.69 13.90 -6.79
C PRO A 53 8.89 14.17 -5.87
N PRO A 54 9.84 15.02 -6.26
CA PRO A 54 10.87 15.51 -5.35
C PRO A 54 10.26 16.12 -4.09
N LEU A 55 10.91 15.96 -2.93
CA LEU A 55 10.38 16.38 -1.62
C LEU A 55 9.82 17.81 -1.62
N ALA A 56 10.55 18.77 -2.18
CA ALA A 56 10.12 20.17 -2.21
C ALA A 56 8.82 20.37 -3.02
N GLU A 57 8.66 19.66 -4.14
CA GLU A 57 7.44 19.67 -4.95
C GLU A 57 6.29 18.99 -4.23
N ALA A 58 6.53 17.84 -3.64
CA ALA A 58 5.52 17.12 -2.84
C ALA A 58 4.99 17.99 -1.70
N LEU A 59 5.88 18.64 -0.95
CA LEU A 59 5.50 19.54 0.14
C LEU A 59 4.71 20.76 -0.36
N ALA A 60 5.08 21.34 -1.51
CA ALA A 60 4.35 22.45 -2.12
C ALA A 60 2.93 22.04 -2.55
N ARG A 61 2.77 20.85 -3.14
CA ARG A 61 1.47 20.30 -3.54
C ARG A 61 0.59 20.00 -2.31
N LEU A 62 1.17 19.42 -1.25
CA LEU A 62 0.44 19.13 0.00
C LEU A 62 0.05 20.37 0.79
N ALA A 63 0.78 21.49 0.63
CA ALA A 63 0.47 22.78 1.24
C ALA A 63 -0.59 23.58 0.46
N ALA A 64 -0.90 23.20 -0.77
CA ALA A 64 -1.94 23.84 -1.58
C ALA A 64 -3.34 23.66 -0.94
N PRO A 65 -4.31 24.55 -1.21
CA PRO A 65 -5.67 24.38 -0.73
C PRO A 65 -6.20 22.99 -1.12
N PRO A 66 -6.68 22.19 -0.15
CA PRO A 66 -7.08 20.83 -0.45
C PRO A 66 -8.34 20.79 -1.33
N GLY A 67 -8.38 19.81 -2.23
CA GLY A 67 -9.59 19.41 -2.93
C GLY A 67 -10.61 18.78 -1.98
N PRO A 68 -11.72 18.26 -2.53
CA PRO A 68 -12.78 17.63 -1.71
C PRO A 68 -12.31 16.37 -0.97
N PHE A 69 -11.19 15.79 -1.39
CA PHE A 69 -10.59 14.59 -0.81
C PHE A 69 -9.08 14.79 -0.61
N PRO A 70 -8.66 15.42 0.51
CA PRO A 70 -7.25 15.78 0.74
C PRO A 70 -6.27 14.61 0.69
N GLY A 71 -6.71 13.42 1.12
CA GLY A 71 -5.92 12.20 1.12
C GLY A 71 -5.51 11.72 -0.28
N ASN A 72 -6.27 12.08 -1.33
CA ASN A 72 -5.97 11.66 -2.69
C ASN A 72 -4.63 12.21 -3.19
N GLU A 73 -4.22 13.39 -2.74
CA GLU A 73 -2.92 13.95 -3.09
C GLU A 73 -1.78 13.08 -2.52
N SER A 74 -1.89 12.69 -1.24
CA SER A 74 -0.90 11.81 -0.59
C SER A 74 -0.79 10.46 -1.31
N PHE A 75 -1.92 9.84 -1.61
CA PHE A 75 -1.97 8.57 -2.33
C PHE A 75 -1.31 8.68 -3.73
N SER A 76 -1.50 9.79 -4.45
CA SER A 76 -0.96 9.98 -5.79
C SER A 76 0.57 9.98 -5.86
N PHE A 77 1.26 10.20 -4.73
CA PHE A 77 2.73 10.20 -4.67
C PHE A 77 3.34 8.80 -4.52
N GLY A 78 2.54 7.78 -4.23
CA GLY A 78 3.01 6.46 -3.86
C GLY A 78 3.49 6.38 -2.41
N GLY A 79 3.67 5.17 -1.88
CA GLY A 79 4.13 4.91 -0.53
C GLY A 79 3.13 5.19 0.58
N ALA A 80 1.85 5.42 0.27
CA ALA A 80 0.77 5.60 1.22
C ALA A 80 0.43 4.32 1.97
N LEU A 81 0.06 4.44 3.26
CA LEU A 81 -0.53 3.36 4.03
C LEU A 81 -2.05 3.37 3.90
N LEU A 82 -2.62 2.20 3.73
CA LEU A 82 -4.02 1.96 3.42
C LEU A 82 -4.69 1.30 4.63
N VAL A 83 -5.34 2.09 5.48
CA VAL A 83 -5.97 1.66 6.73
C VAL A 83 -7.29 2.40 6.91
N PRO A 84 -8.41 1.77 7.32
CA PRO A 84 -8.63 0.40 7.78
C PRO A 84 -8.97 -0.59 6.67
N PHE A 85 -8.76 -0.24 5.42
CA PHE A 85 -8.92 -1.12 4.27
C PHE A 85 -7.97 -0.72 3.15
N ALA A 86 -7.43 -1.70 2.46
CA ALA A 86 -6.75 -1.52 1.19
C ALA A 86 -7.76 -1.65 0.03
N ASN A 87 -7.36 -1.18 -1.15
CA ASN A 87 -8.16 -1.27 -2.36
C ASN A 87 -9.49 -0.49 -2.24
N ARG A 88 -10.60 -1.05 -2.72
CA ARG A 88 -11.89 -0.37 -2.91
C ARG A 88 -12.97 -0.90 -1.98
N ILE A 89 -13.92 -0.04 -1.58
CA ILE A 89 -15.19 -0.43 -0.96
C ILE A 89 -16.32 0.24 -1.74
N ARG A 90 -17.28 -0.57 -2.20
CA ARG A 90 -18.48 -0.13 -2.90
C ARG A 90 -19.60 0.24 -1.93
N GLY A 91 -20.52 1.07 -2.38
CA GLY A 91 -21.68 1.44 -1.60
C GLY A 91 -22.68 2.29 -2.38
N ARG A 92 -23.80 2.59 -1.76
CA ARG A 92 -24.80 3.48 -2.36
C ARG A 92 -24.34 4.93 -2.26
N LEU A 93 -24.18 5.59 -3.42
CA LEU A 93 -23.77 6.99 -3.48
C LEU A 93 -24.78 7.90 -2.82
N SER A 94 -24.33 8.84 -2.01
CA SER A 94 -25.15 9.90 -1.42
C SER A 94 -25.63 10.92 -2.47
N ALA A 95 -26.66 11.68 -2.15
CA ALA A 95 -27.24 12.65 -3.09
C ALA A 95 -26.27 13.78 -3.47
N ASP A 96 -25.31 14.12 -2.62
CA ASP A 96 -24.30 15.14 -2.88
C ASP A 96 -23.09 14.60 -3.68
N GLY A 97 -23.04 13.28 -3.94
CA GLY A 97 -21.97 12.62 -4.68
C GLY A 97 -20.62 12.58 -3.97
N ARG A 98 -20.56 12.92 -2.67
CA ARG A 98 -19.31 12.99 -1.90
C ARG A 98 -19.02 11.80 -1.03
N THR A 99 -20.05 11.04 -0.67
CA THR A 99 -19.94 9.88 0.19
C THR A 99 -20.69 8.70 -0.39
N ILE A 100 -20.29 7.50 0.04
CA ILE A 100 -21.06 6.28 -0.12
C ILE A 100 -21.52 5.78 1.23
N ILE A 101 -22.65 5.08 1.25
CA ILE A 101 -23.12 4.32 2.40
C ILE A 101 -22.94 2.84 2.08
N THR A 102 -22.17 2.16 2.89
CA THR A 102 -21.89 0.73 2.78
C THR A 102 -22.18 0.01 4.10
N ARG A 103 -22.28 -1.32 4.06
CA ARG A 103 -22.59 -2.11 5.24
C ARG A 103 -21.37 -2.89 5.71
N VAL A 104 -20.91 -2.60 6.93
CA VAL A 104 -19.74 -3.24 7.56
C VAL A 104 -20.20 -3.91 8.85
N LEU A 105 -20.07 -5.24 8.97
CA LEU A 105 -20.54 -6.04 10.11
C LEU A 105 -21.98 -5.71 10.54
N GLY A 106 -22.87 -5.51 9.55
CA GLY A 106 -24.28 -5.22 9.81
C GLY A 106 -24.61 -3.76 10.13
N ARG A 107 -23.63 -2.85 10.19
CA ARG A 107 -23.80 -1.41 10.43
C ARG A 107 -23.66 -0.62 9.13
N ASP A 108 -24.47 0.42 8.95
CA ASP A 108 -24.30 1.36 7.86
C ASP A 108 -23.17 2.33 8.20
N ILE A 109 -22.14 2.38 7.35
CA ILE A 109 -20.95 3.22 7.48
C ILE A 109 -20.93 4.20 6.31
N THR A 110 -20.58 5.46 6.60
CA THR A 110 -20.44 6.50 5.58
C THR A 110 -18.96 6.71 5.24
N LEU A 111 -18.57 6.40 4.02
CA LEU A 111 -17.20 6.53 3.53
C LEU A 111 -17.08 7.61 2.46
N PRO A 112 -15.91 8.25 2.28
CA PRO A 112 -15.69 9.20 1.19
C PRO A 112 -15.80 8.50 -0.17
N ALA A 113 -16.57 9.04 -1.10
CA ALA A 113 -16.64 8.59 -2.49
C ALA A 113 -15.47 9.21 -3.28
N ASN A 114 -14.25 8.97 -2.80
CA ASN A 114 -13.04 9.68 -3.22
C ASN A 114 -12.47 9.21 -4.56
N PHE A 115 -13.02 8.14 -5.13
CA PHE A 115 -12.59 7.61 -6.42
C PHE A 115 -13.77 7.13 -7.27
N GLY A 116 -13.52 6.80 -8.54
CA GLY A 116 -14.52 6.27 -9.48
C GLY A 116 -14.01 6.18 -10.89
N GLY A 117 -14.70 5.44 -11.74
CA GLY A 117 -14.39 5.33 -13.15
C GLY A 117 -14.50 6.68 -13.89
N ARG A 118 -13.83 6.78 -15.02
CA ARG A 118 -13.74 8.03 -15.82
C ARG A 118 -14.91 8.20 -16.76
N ARG A 119 -15.64 7.11 -17.08
CA ARG A 119 -16.77 7.13 -18.01
C ARG A 119 -17.99 7.79 -17.38
N PRO A 120 -18.83 8.50 -18.16
CA PRO A 120 -20.12 8.98 -17.66
C PRO A 120 -20.96 7.84 -17.06
N GLY A 121 -21.47 8.02 -15.84
CA GLY A 121 -22.26 7.03 -15.13
C GLY A 121 -21.47 5.92 -14.44
N ALA A 122 -20.12 5.98 -14.47
CA ALA A 122 -19.28 5.06 -13.72
C ALA A 122 -19.54 5.13 -12.22
N GLU A 123 -19.34 4.01 -11.55
CA GLU A 123 -19.53 3.92 -10.10
C GLU A 123 -18.51 4.76 -9.32
N ARG A 124 -18.98 5.38 -8.23
CA ARG A 124 -18.11 6.05 -7.25
C ARG A 124 -17.98 5.15 -6.03
N TYR A 125 -16.77 5.08 -5.48
CA TYR A 125 -16.45 4.19 -4.37
C TYR A 125 -15.41 4.82 -3.41
N ALA A 126 -15.29 4.26 -2.21
CA ALA A 126 -14.21 4.61 -1.30
C ALA A 126 -12.94 3.83 -1.67
N MET A 127 -11.79 4.49 -1.60
CA MET A 127 -10.51 3.91 -2.02
C MET A 127 -9.40 4.23 -1.03
N HIS A 128 -8.61 3.19 -0.70
CA HIS A 128 -7.34 3.27 0.01
C HIS A 128 -7.39 3.78 1.45
N GLY A 129 -8.45 3.44 2.17
CA GLY A 129 -8.53 3.71 3.61
C GLY A 129 -8.85 5.14 3.97
N LEU A 130 -8.59 5.49 5.22
CA LEU A 130 -9.10 6.71 5.86
C LEU A 130 -8.03 7.50 6.61
N ILE A 131 -6.74 7.13 6.47
CA ILE A 131 -5.64 7.81 7.18
C ILE A 131 -4.70 8.61 6.28
N LEU A 132 -5.00 8.71 4.97
CA LEU A 132 -4.11 9.29 3.96
C LEU A 132 -3.69 10.74 4.23
N ASP A 133 -4.48 11.50 4.98
CA ASP A 133 -4.23 12.87 5.42
C ASP A 133 -4.23 12.99 6.96
N SER A 134 -4.19 11.87 7.67
CA SER A 134 -4.15 11.84 9.13
C SER A 134 -2.75 12.15 9.66
N ARG A 135 -2.69 12.91 10.75
CA ARG A 135 -1.43 13.23 11.43
C ARG A 135 -1.17 12.25 12.57
N ALA A 136 -0.09 11.47 12.45
CA ALA A 136 0.41 10.67 13.55
C ALA A 136 1.01 11.57 14.64
N GLY A 137 0.75 11.20 15.88
CA GLY A 137 1.34 11.82 17.08
C GLY A 137 2.51 10.98 17.62
N ALA A 138 3.11 11.46 18.73
CA ALA A 138 4.18 10.76 19.46
C ALA A 138 5.26 10.20 18.50
N VAL A 139 5.76 11.06 17.58
CA VAL A 139 6.81 10.68 16.63
C VAL A 139 8.15 10.63 17.34
N GLU A 140 8.70 9.43 17.45
CA GLU A 140 9.97 9.15 18.12
C GLU A 140 10.96 8.61 17.09
N ARG A 141 12.15 9.20 17.04
CA ARG A 141 13.26 8.70 16.22
C ARG A 141 14.32 8.07 17.11
N ARG A 142 14.84 6.92 16.70
CA ARG A 142 15.93 6.22 17.34
C ARG A 142 17.01 5.90 16.33
N THR A 143 18.23 6.32 16.62
CA THR A 143 19.42 5.97 15.82
C THR A 143 20.32 5.06 16.67
N ALA A 144 20.68 3.91 16.14
CA ALA A 144 21.59 2.94 16.77
C ALA A 144 22.68 2.52 15.75
N ALA A 145 23.65 1.73 16.20
CA ALA A 145 24.72 1.27 15.30
C ALA A 145 24.12 0.44 14.14
N GLY A 146 24.21 1.01 12.92
CA GLY A 146 23.77 0.35 11.67
C GLY A 146 22.30 0.50 11.34
N GLU A 147 21.49 1.15 12.17
CA GLU A 147 20.06 1.37 11.90
C GLU A 147 19.57 2.76 12.32
N ASP A 148 18.59 3.27 11.60
CA ASP A 148 17.85 4.47 11.92
C ASP A 148 16.36 4.15 11.85
N ALA A 149 15.60 4.47 12.89
CA ALA A 149 14.22 4.05 13.03
C ALA A 149 13.31 5.22 13.44
N VAL A 150 12.06 5.15 13.03
CA VAL A 150 10.99 6.02 13.51
C VAL A 150 9.82 5.19 13.99
N ARG A 151 9.26 5.59 15.14
CA ARG A 151 8.01 5.08 15.68
C ARG A 151 7.02 6.23 15.83
N ALA A 152 5.75 5.97 15.53
CA ALA A 152 4.68 6.93 15.74
C ALA A 152 3.37 6.22 16.11
N VAL A 153 2.45 6.95 16.73
CA VAL A 153 1.12 6.44 17.11
C VAL A 153 0.05 7.36 16.55
N LEU A 154 -1.01 6.78 16.00
CA LEU A 154 -2.22 7.48 15.58
C LEU A 154 -3.41 6.94 16.37
N GLN A 155 -4.08 7.82 17.11
CA GLN A 155 -5.37 7.55 17.72
C GLN A 155 -6.45 7.81 16.65
N ALA A 156 -6.73 6.79 15.84
CA ALA A 156 -7.65 6.92 14.71
C ALA A 156 -9.13 6.94 15.13
N GLY A 157 -9.43 6.48 16.35
CA GLY A 157 -10.81 6.39 16.83
C GLY A 157 -11.66 5.50 15.92
N ASP A 158 -12.84 5.97 15.56
CA ASP A 158 -13.73 5.36 14.57
C ASP A 158 -13.51 5.92 13.15
N PHE A 159 -12.34 6.49 12.89
CA PHE A 159 -11.96 7.20 11.66
C PHE A 159 -12.87 8.37 11.30
N GLY A 160 -13.67 8.86 12.24
CA GLY A 160 -14.64 9.93 12.01
C GLY A 160 -15.84 9.55 11.12
N CYS A 161 -16.04 8.27 10.87
CA CYS A 161 -17.07 7.77 9.95
C CYS A 161 -17.99 6.71 10.59
N GLY A 162 -17.84 6.44 11.88
CA GLY A 162 -18.59 5.41 12.58
C GLY A 162 -18.09 3.98 12.30
N TRP A 163 -16.79 3.82 11.98
CA TRP A 163 -16.19 2.49 11.84
C TRP A 163 -16.48 1.64 13.09
N PRO A 164 -16.70 0.32 12.98
CA PRO A 164 -17.35 -0.46 14.04
C PRO A 164 -16.73 -0.40 15.43
N SER A 165 -15.45 -0.07 15.56
CA SER A 165 -14.79 0.10 16.87
C SER A 165 -13.70 1.15 16.84
N LEU A 166 -13.16 1.52 18.02
CA LEU A 166 -12.07 2.48 18.14
C LEU A 166 -10.74 1.83 17.81
N THR A 167 -9.91 2.56 17.09
CA THR A 167 -8.62 2.07 16.55
C THR A 167 -7.46 2.91 17.05
N GLU A 168 -6.43 2.24 17.58
CA GLU A 168 -5.09 2.78 17.79
C GLU A 168 -4.15 2.14 16.78
N ILE A 169 -3.29 2.94 16.11
CA ILE A 169 -2.33 2.45 15.12
C ILE A 169 -0.93 2.83 15.56
N THR A 170 -0.04 1.84 15.65
CA THR A 170 1.41 2.06 15.85
C THR A 170 2.13 1.79 14.53
N PHE A 171 3.00 2.70 14.15
CA PHE A 171 3.88 2.60 12.99
C PHE A 171 5.32 2.47 13.45
N GLU A 172 6.08 1.58 12.81
CA GLU A 172 7.51 1.38 13.08
C GLU A 172 8.24 1.18 11.76
N TYR A 173 9.18 2.07 11.45
CA TYR A 173 10.03 1.96 10.26
C TYR A 173 11.48 1.91 10.68
N VAL A 174 12.23 0.98 10.09
CA VAL A 174 13.65 0.81 10.34
C VAL A 174 14.38 0.78 9.01
N LEU A 175 15.37 1.66 8.88
CA LEU A 175 16.27 1.68 7.73
C LEU A 175 17.64 1.16 8.13
N ARG A 176 18.12 0.16 7.41
CA ARG A 176 19.48 -0.38 7.43
C ARG A 176 20.06 -0.33 6.03
N ALA A 177 21.36 -0.53 5.91
CA ALA A 177 21.99 -0.59 4.59
C ALA A 177 21.50 -1.77 3.74
N ASP A 178 21.17 -2.90 4.36
CA ASP A 178 20.72 -4.13 3.72
C ASP A 178 19.20 -4.29 3.64
N ALA A 179 18.43 -3.53 4.43
CA ALA A 179 16.98 -3.67 4.49
C ALA A 179 16.25 -2.37 4.86
N PHE A 180 15.02 -2.21 4.33
CA PHE A 180 14.01 -1.31 4.84
C PHE A 180 12.85 -2.14 5.40
N LEU A 181 12.49 -1.90 6.67
CA LEU A 181 11.39 -2.58 7.34
C LEU A 181 10.29 -1.59 7.68
N LEU A 182 9.07 -1.98 7.40
CA LEU A 182 7.84 -1.24 7.69
C LEU A 182 6.90 -2.15 8.45
N ALA A 183 6.45 -1.74 9.63
CA ALA A 183 5.44 -2.43 10.40
C ALA A 183 4.32 -1.46 10.82
N VAL A 184 3.07 -1.93 10.70
CA VAL A 184 1.86 -1.23 11.11
C VAL A 184 1.06 -2.16 12.00
N THR A 185 0.89 -1.80 13.26
CA THR A 185 0.07 -2.56 14.21
C THR A 185 -1.20 -1.78 14.50
N ALA A 186 -2.34 -2.35 14.13
CA ALA A 186 -3.65 -1.83 14.49
C ALA A 186 -4.22 -2.61 15.69
N ARG A 187 -4.63 -1.88 16.71
CA ARG A 187 -5.22 -2.40 17.94
C ARG A 187 -6.67 -1.96 18.06
N ASN A 188 -7.53 -2.87 18.42
CA ASN A 188 -8.90 -2.57 18.82
C ASN A 188 -8.89 -1.95 20.23
N ALA A 189 -9.07 -0.63 20.30
CA ALA A 189 -9.12 0.14 21.54
C ALA A 189 -10.55 0.37 22.05
N GLY A 190 -11.56 -0.13 21.33
CA GLY A 190 -12.98 -0.06 21.73
C GLY A 190 -13.49 -1.39 22.28
N ASP A 191 -14.82 -1.50 22.35
CA ASP A 191 -15.55 -2.59 22.98
C ASP A 191 -16.34 -3.47 22.00
N GLU A 192 -16.28 -3.15 20.70
CA GLU A 192 -16.94 -3.89 19.63
C GLU A 192 -15.91 -4.61 18.75
N THR A 193 -16.34 -5.54 17.90
CA THR A 193 -15.46 -6.15 16.92
C THR A 193 -14.97 -5.12 15.91
N LEU A 194 -13.65 -5.02 15.73
CA LEU A 194 -12.98 -4.13 14.79
C LEU A 194 -12.58 -4.87 13.51
N PRO A 195 -13.21 -4.62 12.36
CA PRO A 195 -12.72 -5.11 11.08
C PRO A 195 -11.53 -4.25 10.64
N MET A 196 -10.42 -4.90 10.24
CA MET A 196 -9.17 -4.23 9.91
C MET A 196 -8.54 -4.81 8.65
N GLY A 197 -8.36 -3.97 7.66
CA GLY A 197 -7.51 -4.19 6.51
C GLY A 197 -6.32 -3.23 6.53
N ILE A 198 -5.16 -3.69 6.09
CA ILE A 198 -3.95 -2.88 6.01
C ILE A 198 -3.22 -3.22 4.71
N GLY A 199 -2.72 -2.20 4.02
CA GLY A 199 -1.85 -2.31 2.87
C GLY A 199 -0.84 -1.17 2.81
N TRP A 200 0.15 -1.31 1.95
CA TRP A 200 1.10 -0.26 1.61
C TRP A 200 1.19 -0.14 0.09
N HIS A 201 1.12 1.08 -0.43
CA HIS A 201 0.97 1.37 -1.86
C HIS A 201 2.23 2.04 -2.45
N PRO A 202 3.38 1.36 -2.51
CA PRO A 202 4.60 1.92 -3.08
C PRO A 202 4.56 1.87 -4.61
N TYR A 203 4.87 2.97 -5.28
CA TYR A 203 5.19 2.98 -6.69
C TYR A 203 6.68 2.70 -6.88
N PHE A 204 7.09 1.44 -6.94
CA PHE A 204 8.50 1.08 -7.14
C PHE A 204 8.98 1.53 -8.51
N ALA A 205 9.90 2.47 -8.53
CA ALA A 205 10.51 2.98 -9.74
C ALA A 205 11.34 1.90 -10.43
N LEU A 206 11.41 1.98 -11.75
CA LEU A 206 12.34 1.21 -12.58
C LEU A 206 13.55 2.09 -12.90
N PRO A 207 14.71 1.90 -12.26
CA PRO A 207 15.84 2.80 -12.38
C PRO A 207 16.43 2.90 -13.80
N SER A 208 16.15 1.94 -14.68
CA SER A 208 16.53 2.04 -16.10
C SER A 208 15.57 2.93 -16.91
N GLY A 209 14.38 3.23 -16.40
CA GLY A 209 13.29 3.85 -17.16
C GLY A 209 12.68 2.93 -18.24
N ARG A 210 13.08 1.67 -18.30
CA ARG A 210 12.75 0.73 -19.39
C ARG A 210 11.77 -0.34 -18.91
N ARG A 211 10.48 -0.02 -18.95
CA ARG A 211 9.42 -0.93 -18.52
C ARG A 211 9.44 -2.27 -19.29
N GLU A 212 9.74 -2.24 -20.55
CA GLU A 212 9.79 -3.43 -21.42
C GLU A 212 10.90 -4.43 -21.03
N ALA A 213 11.92 -3.98 -20.31
CA ALA A 213 12.99 -4.82 -19.77
C ALA A 213 12.66 -5.35 -18.38
N ALA A 214 11.68 -4.75 -17.71
CA ALA A 214 11.32 -5.11 -16.34
C ALA A 214 10.60 -6.45 -16.25
N ARG A 215 10.78 -7.12 -15.11
CA ARG A 215 10.14 -8.38 -14.78
C ARG A 215 9.50 -8.27 -13.39
N LEU A 216 8.41 -9.00 -13.21
CA LEU A 216 7.68 -9.09 -11.96
C LEU A 216 7.55 -10.55 -11.53
N ARG A 217 7.71 -10.81 -10.24
CA ARG A 217 7.31 -12.07 -9.62
C ARG A 217 6.29 -11.79 -8.53
N VAL A 218 5.15 -12.50 -8.59
CA VAL A 218 4.13 -12.57 -7.55
C VAL A 218 3.81 -14.04 -7.31
N PRO A 219 4.06 -14.60 -6.12
CA PRO A 219 3.85 -16.02 -5.84
C PRO A 219 2.37 -16.28 -5.51
N ALA A 220 1.50 -16.17 -6.51
CA ALA A 220 0.07 -16.37 -6.39
C ALA A 220 -0.43 -17.44 -7.37
N ARG A 221 -1.45 -18.19 -6.98
CA ARG A 221 -2.11 -19.20 -7.83
C ARG A 221 -3.35 -18.66 -8.52
N SER A 222 -3.91 -17.57 -8.03
CA SER A 222 -5.17 -17.02 -8.54
C SER A 222 -5.14 -15.49 -8.53
N ARG A 223 -6.06 -14.88 -9.29
CA ARG A 223 -6.37 -13.47 -9.25
C ARG A 223 -7.88 -13.23 -9.18
N VAL A 224 -8.27 -12.12 -8.59
CA VAL A 224 -9.66 -11.65 -8.60
C VAL A 224 -9.96 -11.04 -9.96
N LEU A 225 -11.08 -11.44 -10.58
CA LEU A 225 -11.54 -10.83 -11.81
C LEU A 225 -12.24 -9.49 -11.55
N VAL A 226 -11.98 -8.52 -12.42
CA VAL A 226 -12.58 -7.19 -12.36
C VAL A 226 -13.49 -6.94 -13.56
N ASN A 227 -14.44 -6.00 -13.41
CA ASN A 227 -15.37 -5.65 -14.48
C ASN A 227 -14.64 -5.05 -15.69
N ASP A 228 -13.71 -4.15 -15.46
CA ASP A 228 -12.81 -3.54 -16.46
C ASP A 228 -11.67 -2.77 -15.75
N TYR A 229 -10.71 -2.25 -16.52
CA TYR A 229 -9.59 -1.48 -15.97
C TYR A 229 -9.86 0.04 -15.87
N ASP A 230 -11.10 0.50 -16.04
CA ASP A 230 -11.51 1.89 -15.72
C ASP A 230 -12.00 2.00 -14.27
N GLU A 231 -12.82 1.04 -13.82
CA GLU A 231 -13.37 1.01 -12.46
C GLU A 231 -12.61 0.05 -11.55
N VAL A 232 -12.13 -1.08 -12.10
CA VAL A 232 -11.41 -2.15 -11.38
C VAL A 232 -12.21 -2.71 -10.21
N LEU A 233 -13.51 -2.91 -10.42
CA LEU A 233 -14.42 -3.44 -9.40
C LEU A 233 -14.47 -4.97 -9.48
N PRO A 234 -14.34 -5.68 -8.35
CA PRO A 234 -14.36 -7.14 -8.35
C PRO A 234 -15.72 -7.67 -8.77
N THR A 235 -15.70 -8.72 -9.63
CA THR A 235 -16.91 -9.40 -10.10
C THR A 235 -17.45 -10.44 -9.12
N GLY A 236 -16.63 -10.85 -8.14
CA GLY A 236 -16.89 -12.01 -7.28
C GLY A 236 -16.29 -13.32 -7.78
N GLU A 237 -15.66 -13.28 -8.94
CA GLU A 237 -15.00 -14.45 -9.54
C GLU A 237 -13.48 -14.40 -9.31
N VAL A 238 -12.89 -15.60 -9.18
CA VAL A 238 -11.46 -15.81 -9.02
C VAL A 238 -10.99 -16.75 -10.14
N GLU A 239 -9.92 -16.36 -10.84
CA GLU A 239 -9.33 -17.11 -11.95
C GLU A 239 -7.96 -17.67 -11.55
N ALA A 240 -7.69 -18.93 -11.87
CA ALA A 240 -6.35 -19.50 -11.75
C ALA A 240 -5.39 -18.84 -12.76
N VAL A 241 -4.19 -18.42 -12.28
CA VAL A 241 -3.23 -17.72 -13.16
C VAL A 241 -2.37 -18.66 -14.01
N ALA A 242 -2.22 -19.92 -13.60
CA ALA A 242 -1.36 -20.89 -14.28
C ALA A 242 -1.67 -21.02 -15.78
N GLY A 243 -0.64 -20.83 -16.62
CA GLY A 243 -0.77 -20.88 -18.07
C GLY A 243 -1.41 -19.65 -18.72
N THR A 244 -1.79 -18.62 -17.95
CA THR A 244 -2.33 -17.35 -18.48
C THR A 244 -1.23 -16.29 -18.62
N PRO A 245 -1.49 -15.15 -19.29
CA PRO A 245 -0.60 -14.01 -19.28
C PRO A 245 -0.35 -13.41 -17.89
N HIS A 246 -1.21 -13.70 -16.89
CA HIS A 246 -1.13 -13.22 -15.52
C HIS A 246 -0.38 -14.17 -14.56
N ASP A 247 0.25 -15.21 -15.07
CA ASP A 247 1.09 -16.10 -14.28
C ASP A 247 2.46 -15.45 -14.00
N PHE A 248 2.56 -14.73 -12.90
CA PHE A 248 3.78 -14.12 -12.39
C PHE A 248 4.45 -14.96 -11.30
N SER A 249 4.02 -16.19 -11.06
CA SER A 249 4.60 -17.08 -10.04
C SER A 249 5.98 -17.64 -10.44
N ILE A 250 6.36 -17.50 -11.69
CA ILE A 250 7.54 -18.10 -12.32
C ILE A 250 8.84 -17.60 -11.64
N PRO A 251 9.76 -18.49 -11.25
CA PRO A 251 11.08 -18.11 -10.74
C PRO A 251 11.84 -17.18 -11.71
N GLY A 252 12.46 -16.11 -11.18
CA GLY A 252 13.12 -15.07 -11.98
C GLY A 252 12.15 -14.09 -12.64
N GLY A 253 10.88 -14.17 -12.29
CA GLY A 253 9.82 -13.26 -12.73
C GLY A 253 9.46 -13.39 -14.22
N ARG A 254 8.34 -12.82 -14.59
CA ARG A 254 7.85 -12.71 -15.96
C ARG A 254 8.03 -11.28 -16.50
N PRO A 255 8.32 -11.10 -17.80
CA PRO A 255 8.36 -9.77 -18.42
C PRO A 255 7.02 -9.04 -18.24
N LEU A 256 7.10 -7.74 -17.97
CA LEU A 256 5.95 -6.87 -17.73
C LEU A 256 5.34 -6.41 -19.07
N GLY A 257 4.70 -7.34 -19.79
CA GLY A 257 4.20 -7.13 -21.15
C GLY A 257 2.78 -6.57 -21.27
N LEU A 258 2.05 -6.40 -20.15
CA LEU A 258 0.64 -5.99 -20.15
C LEU A 258 0.38 -4.90 -19.10
N HIS A 259 -0.75 -4.19 -19.26
CA HIS A 259 -1.31 -3.37 -18.20
C HIS A 259 -1.77 -4.27 -17.07
N LEU A 260 -1.48 -3.88 -15.83
CA LEU A 260 -1.96 -4.56 -14.63
C LEU A 260 -2.67 -3.55 -13.72
N ASP A 261 -3.80 -3.94 -13.19
CA ASP A 261 -4.45 -3.42 -11.98
C ASP A 261 -5.22 -4.60 -11.37
N ASP A 262 -4.45 -5.59 -10.88
CA ASP A 262 -4.96 -6.92 -10.55
C ASP A 262 -4.66 -7.28 -9.10
N CYS A 263 -5.66 -7.85 -8.43
CA CYS A 263 -5.56 -8.37 -7.08
C CYS A 263 -5.23 -9.88 -7.13
N PHE A 264 -3.99 -10.24 -6.83
CA PHE A 264 -3.51 -11.62 -6.77
C PHE A 264 -3.79 -12.22 -5.40
N VAL A 265 -4.29 -13.46 -5.39
CA VAL A 265 -4.75 -14.19 -4.20
C VAL A 265 -4.24 -15.63 -4.21
N ASP A 266 -4.60 -16.43 -3.21
CA ASP A 266 -4.06 -17.79 -3.04
C ASP A 266 -2.53 -17.81 -3.06
N LEU A 267 -1.96 -16.96 -2.19
CA LEU A 267 -0.53 -16.67 -2.15
C LEU A 267 0.27 -17.87 -1.63
N GLU A 268 1.39 -18.14 -2.28
CA GLU A 268 2.37 -19.10 -1.81
C GLU A 268 3.38 -18.42 -0.89
N THR A 269 3.70 -19.07 0.22
CA THR A 269 4.62 -18.53 1.22
C THR A 269 5.92 -19.34 1.30
N ALA A 270 7.00 -18.63 1.60
CA ALA A 270 8.28 -19.23 1.94
C ALA A 270 8.72 -18.69 3.31
N GLY A 271 8.93 -19.57 4.29
CA GLY A 271 9.31 -19.17 5.64
C GLY A 271 8.28 -18.29 6.37
N GLY A 272 7.00 -18.37 5.99
CA GLY A 272 5.94 -17.51 6.56
C GLY A 272 5.84 -16.12 5.92
N GLU A 273 6.49 -15.90 4.79
CA GLU A 273 6.43 -14.64 4.04
C GLU A 273 5.96 -14.89 2.59
N VAL A 274 5.18 -13.96 2.06
CA VAL A 274 4.94 -13.80 0.63
C VAL A 274 6.08 -12.96 0.07
N ILE A 275 6.82 -13.47 -0.90
CA ILE A 275 8.00 -12.79 -1.46
C ILE A 275 7.75 -12.43 -2.93
N CYS A 276 7.41 -11.17 -3.19
CA CYS A 276 7.34 -10.61 -4.53
C CYS A 276 8.71 -10.05 -4.95
N GLU A 277 8.97 -9.97 -6.26
CA GLU A 277 10.21 -9.41 -6.79
C GLU A 277 9.91 -8.43 -7.94
N VAL A 278 10.45 -7.22 -7.80
CA VAL A 278 10.54 -6.21 -8.86
C VAL A 278 11.94 -6.30 -9.43
N ILE A 279 12.07 -6.56 -10.72
CA ILE A 279 13.36 -6.84 -11.36
C ILE A 279 13.54 -5.92 -12.57
N ASP A 280 14.61 -5.15 -12.58
CA ASP A 280 15.04 -4.29 -13.70
C ASP A 280 16.46 -4.68 -14.14
N PRO A 281 16.59 -5.69 -15.01
CA PRO A 281 17.90 -6.18 -15.42
C PRO A 281 18.76 -5.12 -16.14
N ALA A 282 18.10 -4.16 -16.81
CA ALA A 282 18.80 -3.06 -17.50
C ALA A 282 19.45 -2.06 -16.52
N ALA A 283 19.09 -2.12 -15.24
CA ALA A 283 19.68 -1.35 -14.16
C ALA A 283 20.54 -2.21 -13.20
N ALA A 284 20.71 -3.51 -13.46
CA ALA A 284 21.27 -4.47 -12.51
C ALA A 284 20.57 -4.36 -11.12
N TYR A 285 19.24 -4.22 -11.12
CA TYR A 285 18.43 -3.94 -9.94
C TYR A 285 17.38 -5.01 -9.74
N GLY A 286 17.33 -5.52 -8.54
CA GLY A 286 16.25 -6.36 -8.03
C GLY A 286 15.84 -5.90 -6.64
N LEU A 287 14.53 -5.89 -6.38
CA LEU A 287 13.94 -5.58 -5.09
C LEU A 287 13.01 -6.71 -4.67
N ARG A 288 13.30 -7.33 -3.52
CA ARG A 288 12.35 -8.23 -2.85
C ARG A 288 11.43 -7.44 -1.95
N VAL A 289 10.14 -7.74 -2.07
CA VAL A 289 9.07 -7.25 -1.21
C VAL A 289 8.56 -8.46 -0.43
N ALA A 290 9.08 -8.65 0.76
CA ALA A 290 8.71 -9.75 1.64
C ALA A 290 7.69 -9.28 2.66
N ALA A 291 6.50 -9.90 2.70
CA ALA A 291 5.42 -9.55 3.61
C ALA A 291 5.01 -10.77 4.45
N ALA A 292 4.82 -10.57 5.76
CA ALA A 292 4.41 -11.64 6.67
C ALA A 292 3.01 -12.18 6.31
N SER A 293 2.90 -13.51 6.20
CA SER A 293 1.63 -14.19 5.91
C SER A 293 1.46 -15.41 6.80
N PRO A 294 0.33 -15.57 7.54
CA PRO A 294 -0.68 -14.54 7.70
C PRO A 294 -0.11 -13.31 8.42
N PRO A 295 -0.69 -12.08 8.36
CA PRO A 295 -2.08 -11.79 7.95
C PRO A 295 -2.25 -11.39 6.48
N VAL A 296 -1.18 -11.20 5.69
CA VAL A 296 -1.30 -10.83 4.27
C VAL A 296 -2.01 -11.93 3.48
N ARG A 297 -3.06 -11.55 2.71
CA ARG A 297 -3.92 -12.45 1.94
C ARG A 297 -4.00 -12.12 0.46
N ALA A 298 -3.52 -10.94 0.06
CA ALA A 298 -3.52 -10.52 -1.33
C ALA A 298 -2.27 -9.70 -1.66
N VAL A 299 -1.98 -9.60 -2.95
CA VAL A 299 -1.01 -8.65 -3.52
C VAL A 299 -1.72 -7.92 -4.64
N GLN A 300 -1.99 -6.62 -4.46
CA GLN A 300 -2.42 -5.78 -5.58
C GLN A 300 -1.20 -5.39 -6.39
N VAL A 301 -1.33 -5.44 -7.71
CA VAL A 301 -0.31 -4.96 -8.63
C VAL A 301 -0.93 -3.95 -9.56
N TYR A 302 -0.36 -2.73 -9.58
CA TYR A 302 -0.69 -1.73 -10.59
C TYR A 302 0.57 -1.43 -11.41
N ALA A 303 0.49 -1.63 -12.72
CA ALA A 303 1.60 -1.39 -13.65
C ALA A 303 1.08 -0.87 -14.99
N PRO A 304 0.93 0.47 -15.13
CA PRO A 304 0.43 1.09 -16.36
C PRO A 304 1.43 0.92 -17.51
N LEU A 305 0.92 0.87 -18.74
CA LEU A 305 1.76 0.64 -19.94
C LEU A 305 2.78 1.76 -20.19
N ASP A 306 2.47 2.97 -19.79
CA ASP A 306 3.25 4.19 -20.00
C ASP A 306 4.07 4.61 -18.77
N GLY A 307 4.03 3.84 -17.67
CA GLY A 307 4.75 4.13 -16.43
C GLY A 307 6.08 3.38 -16.33
N ALA A 308 7.15 4.10 -15.95
CA ALA A 308 8.43 3.49 -15.57
C ALA A 308 8.46 3.11 -14.07
N PHE A 309 7.36 2.53 -13.60
CA PHE A 309 7.18 2.04 -12.23
C PHE A 309 6.16 0.90 -12.20
N MET A 310 6.09 0.22 -11.08
CA MET A 310 4.99 -0.67 -10.72
C MET A 310 4.69 -0.58 -9.22
N ALA A 311 3.41 -0.58 -8.85
CA ALA A 311 3.00 -0.82 -7.48
C ALA A 311 2.93 -2.33 -7.24
N VAL A 312 3.52 -2.78 -6.15
CA VAL A 312 3.42 -4.15 -5.66
C VAL A 312 3.05 -4.05 -4.18
N GLU A 313 1.83 -4.38 -3.87
CA GLU A 313 1.15 -4.05 -2.64
C GLU A 313 0.67 -5.30 -1.90
N PRO A 314 1.51 -5.93 -1.09
CA PRO A 314 1.00 -6.90 -0.13
C PRO A 314 -0.06 -6.23 0.75
N GLN A 315 -1.19 -6.88 0.94
CA GLN A 315 -2.31 -6.34 1.73
C GLN A 315 -3.08 -7.44 2.46
N LEU A 316 -3.77 -7.07 3.54
CA LEU A 316 -4.58 -8.02 4.28
C LEU A 316 -5.81 -8.43 3.47
N ASN A 317 -6.58 -7.44 2.99
CA ASN A 317 -7.88 -7.67 2.40
C ASN A 317 -7.87 -7.61 0.87
N TRP A 318 -8.80 -8.31 0.26
CA TRP A 318 -9.16 -8.23 -1.15
C TRP A 318 -9.91 -6.92 -1.46
N ALA A 319 -10.06 -6.60 -2.75
CA ALA A 319 -10.90 -5.49 -3.18
C ALA A 319 -12.37 -5.70 -2.75
N ASP A 320 -13.03 -4.65 -2.28
CA ASP A 320 -14.41 -4.62 -1.81
C ASP A 320 -14.76 -5.76 -0.82
N PRO A 321 -14.04 -5.85 0.31
CA PRO A 321 -14.09 -7.03 1.18
C PRO A 321 -15.46 -7.30 1.83
N PHE A 322 -16.35 -6.32 1.82
CA PHE A 322 -17.73 -6.44 2.34
C PHE A 322 -18.77 -6.54 1.22
N GLY A 323 -18.33 -6.60 -0.02
CA GLY A 323 -19.20 -6.60 -1.17
C GLY A 323 -20.05 -7.88 -1.29
N SER A 324 -21.30 -7.71 -1.73
CA SER A 324 -22.26 -8.82 -1.88
C SER A 324 -21.92 -9.78 -3.02
N GLN A 325 -20.97 -9.43 -3.90
CA GLN A 325 -20.49 -10.31 -4.96
C GLN A 325 -19.70 -11.50 -4.41
N TRP A 326 -19.13 -11.37 -3.21
CA TRP A 326 -18.47 -12.48 -2.53
C TRP A 326 -19.52 -13.41 -1.94
N GLY A 327 -19.45 -14.67 -2.28
CA GLY A 327 -20.35 -15.67 -1.74
C GLY A 327 -20.22 -15.84 -0.22
N PRO A 328 -21.22 -16.39 0.45
CA PRO A 328 -21.16 -16.63 1.88
C PRO A 328 -19.99 -17.54 2.23
N GLY A 329 -19.18 -17.13 3.21
CA GLY A 329 -18.01 -17.89 3.68
C GLY A 329 -16.72 -17.64 2.91
N VAL A 330 -16.70 -16.74 1.93
CA VAL A 330 -15.44 -16.31 1.31
C VAL A 330 -14.68 -15.42 2.29
N ASP A 331 -13.45 -15.84 2.62
CA ASP A 331 -12.53 -15.04 3.43
C ASP A 331 -11.83 -14.01 2.55
N THR A 332 -12.30 -12.78 2.62
CA THR A 332 -11.73 -11.63 1.89
C THR A 332 -10.52 -11.00 2.60
N GLY A 333 -10.03 -11.59 3.69
CA GLY A 333 -8.81 -11.19 4.37
C GLY A 333 -8.95 -10.06 5.38
N MET A 334 -10.17 -9.56 5.66
CA MET A 334 -10.36 -8.60 6.75
C MET A 334 -10.12 -9.27 8.10
N ALA A 335 -9.14 -8.75 8.87
CA ALA A 335 -8.94 -9.18 10.25
C ALA A 335 -10.10 -8.70 11.12
N LEU A 336 -10.72 -9.60 11.89
CA LEU A 336 -11.78 -9.27 12.84
C LEU A 336 -11.19 -9.33 14.26
N LEU A 337 -10.92 -8.17 14.84
CA LEU A 337 -10.26 -8.05 16.13
C LEU A 337 -11.29 -7.89 17.26
N ALA A 338 -11.24 -8.78 18.24
CA ALA A 338 -11.98 -8.60 19.49
C ALA A 338 -11.42 -7.40 20.29
N PRO A 339 -12.17 -6.84 21.27
CA PRO A 339 -11.67 -5.79 22.14
C PRO A 339 -10.29 -6.11 22.74
N GLY A 340 -9.34 -5.19 22.57
CA GLY A 340 -7.96 -5.33 23.03
C GLY A 340 -7.03 -6.11 22.11
N GLU A 341 -7.53 -6.83 21.11
CA GLU A 341 -6.71 -7.56 20.13
C GLU A 341 -6.02 -6.63 19.13
N SER A 342 -4.99 -7.14 18.47
CA SER A 342 -4.19 -6.42 17.48
C SER A 342 -3.86 -7.31 16.29
N VAL A 343 -3.67 -6.67 15.13
CA VAL A 343 -3.05 -7.28 13.95
C VAL A 343 -1.85 -6.44 13.54
N THR A 344 -0.77 -7.11 13.16
CA THR A 344 0.44 -6.47 12.63
C THR A 344 0.62 -6.82 11.16
N TYR A 345 0.70 -5.80 10.33
CA TYR A 345 1.14 -5.85 8.94
C TYR A 345 2.62 -5.51 8.91
N SER A 346 3.43 -6.30 8.23
CA SER A 346 4.85 -6.02 8.08
C SER A 346 5.36 -6.33 6.68
N VAL A 347 6.22 -5.44 6.17
CA VAL A 347 6.93 -5.57 4.91
C VAL A 347 8.41 -5.33 5.14
N ARG A 348 9.23 -6.14 4.50
CA ARG A 348 10.68 -6.01 4.45
C ARG A 348 11.12 -5.91 2.99
N LEU A 349 11.90 -4.88 2.69
CA LEU A 349 12.52 -4.71 1.39
C LEU A 349 13.99 -5.09 1.44
N GLU A 350 14.46 -5.79 0.42
CA GLU A 350 15.86 -6.18 0.24
C GLU A 350 16.29 -5.96 -1.22
N LEU A 351 17.50 -5.43 -1.41
CA LEU A 351 18.10 -5.31 -2.72
C LEU A 351 18.81 -6.60 -3.11
N PHE A 352 18.76 -6.96 -4.39
CA PHE A 352 19.57 -8.04 -4.95
C PHE A 352 20.00 -7.74 -6.38
N GLU A 353 21.05 -8.37 -6.83
CA GLU A 353 21.47 -8.35 -8.24
C GLU A 353 20.80 -9.51 -8.97
N PRO A 354 19.99 -9.24 -10.03
CA PRO A 354 19.25 -10.25 -10.78
C PRO A 354 20.12 -11.07 -11.73
#